data_b67b179daf40bda84b80d1f4a7327135
#
_entry.id   b67b179daf40bda84b80d1f4a7327135
#
_cell.length_a   1.000
_cell.length_b   1.000
_cell.length_c   1.000
_cell.angle_alpha   90.00
_cell.angle_beta   90.00
_cell.angle_gamma   90.00
#
_symmetry.space_group_name_H-M   'P 1'
#
loop_
_entity.id
_entity.type
_entity.pdbx_description
1 polymer ?
#
loop_
_entity_poly.entity_id
_entity_poly.type
_entity_poly.pdbx_seq_one_letter_code
_entity_poly.pdbx_strand_id
1 'polypeptide(L)'
;AKFINPLHGDRWTVARGYLRWILSQYLDLTPEQIIFNYGQQGKPEIEGNPIQFNLSHSHDRAVYAISAQHPVGIDIEQIQPIAAAELVDRFFSSAERAIFHTLPKSEQQAAFFHAWTQKEAYLKACGTGLSTPLNQVEVSIDPHTPAQIISSPTPNIWQIHKLEISPDYAGAIAIGGS
;
A
#
# COMPACT_ATOMS: atom_id res chain seq x y z
N ALA A 1 -7.41 -12.94 -14.00
CA ALA A 1 -5.97 -13.19 -13.86
C ALA A 1 -5.74 -14.67 -13.63
N LYS A 2 -4.80 -15.31 -14.37
CA LYS A 2 -4.40 -16.71 -14.10
C LYS A 2 -3.32 -16.65 -13.00
N PHE A 3 -3.64 -17.12 -11.81
CA PHE A 3 -2.65 -17.29 -10.75
C PHE A 3 -1.84 -18.57 -11.01
N ILE A 4 -0.52 -18.47 -10.90
CA ILE A 4 0.40 -19.61 -11.07
C ILE A 4 0.27 -20.58 -9.89
N ASN A 5 -0.12 -20.07 -8.71
CA ASN A 5 -0.36 -20.86 -7.50
C ASN A 5 -1.86 -20.78 -7.11
N PRO A 6 -2.59 -21.93 -7.02
CA PRO A 6 -4.00 -21.96 -6.63
C PRO A 6 -4.28 -21.28 -5.28
N LEU A 7 -3.41 -21.45 -4.28
CA LEU A 7 -3.53 -20.81 -2.97
C LEU A 7 -3.57 -19.27 -3.03
N HIS A 8 -2.85 -18.65 -3.97
CA HIS A 8 -2.93 -17.21 -4.18
C HIS A 8 -4.27 -16.80 -4.80
N GLY A 9 -4.81 -17.59 -5.70
CA GLY A 9 -6.14 -17.36 -6.28
C GLY A 9 -7.25 -17.41 -5.24
N ASP A 10 -7.20 -18.42 -4.36
CA ASP A 10 -8.18 -18.59 -3.29
C ASP A 10 -8.14 -17.43 -2.28
N ARG A 11 -6.95 -17.05 -1.83
CA ARG A 11 -6.76 -15.91 -0.91
C ARG A 11 -7.24 -14.59 -1.51
N TRP A 12 -6.92 -14.37 -2.79
CA TRP A 12 -7.39 -13.18 -3.51
C TRP A 12 -8.93 -13.16 -3.62
N THR A 13 -9.54 -14.29 -3.94
CA THR A 13 -11.01 -14.42 -4.04
C THR A 13 -11.68 -14.16 -2.70
N VAL A 14 -11.13 -14.72 -1.62
CA VAL A 14 -11.62 -14.50 -0.25
C VAL A 14 -11.49 -13.03 0.14
N ALA A 15 -10.33 -12.40 -0.10
CA ALA A 15 -10.12 -10.98 0.21
C ALA A 15 -11.11 -10.09 -0.54
N ARG A 16 -11.45 -10.42 -1.79
CA ARG A 16 -12.45 -9.69 -2.59
C ARG A 16 -13.88 -9.91 -2.09
N GLY A 17 -14.19 -11.11 -1.64
CA GLY A 17 -15.48 -11.41 -1.00
C GLY A 17 -15.67 -10.60 0.28
N TYR A 18 -14.66 -10.56 1.14
CA TYR A 18 -14.67 -9.73 2.34
C TYR A 18 -14.76 -8.23 2.03
N LEU A 19 -14.07 -7.76 0.98
CA LEU A 19 -14.17 -6.36 0.57
C LEU A 19 -15.63 -5.98 0.24
N ARG A 20 -16.35 -6.83 -0.50
CA ARG A 20 -17.77 -6.58 -0.80
C ARG A 20 -18.62 -6.54 0.46
N TRP A 21 -18.41 -7.49 1.36
CA TRP A 21 -19.12 -7.51 2.64
C TRP A 21 -18.83 -6.27 3.49
N ILE A 22 -17.56 -5.86 3.59
CA ILE A 22 -17.19 -4.63 4.32
C ILE A 22 -17.87 -3.41 3.69
N LEU A 23 -17.77 -3.25 2.37
CA LEU A 23 -18.34 -2.10 1.67
C LEU A 23 -19.86 -2.04 1.78
N SER A 24 -20.55 -3.18 1.84
CA SER A 24 -22.00 -3.22 2.06
C SER A 24 -22.44 -2.68 3.42
N GLN A 25 -21.51 -2.61 4.42
CA GLN A 25 -21.82 -1.99 5.72
C GLN A 25 -21.81 -0.46 5.67
N TYR A 26 -21.27 0.14 4.62
CA TYR A 26 -21.16 1.59 4.42
C TYR A 26 -22.09 2.10 3.31
N LEU A 27 -22.61 1.19 2.49
CA LEU A 27 -23.45 1.48 1.35
C LEU A 27 -24.82 0.83 1.56
N ASP A 28 -25.88 1.43 1.05
CA ASP A 28 -27.22 0.81 1.04
C ASP A 28 -27.33 -0.21 -0.12
N LEU A 29 -26.41 -1.17 -0.14
CA LEU A 29 -26.28 -2.21 -1.16
C LEU A 29 -25.95 -3.56 -0.51
N THR A 30 -26.45 -4.64 -1.09
CA THR A 30 -25.94 -5.98 -0.72
C THR A 30 -24.57 -6.25 -1.35
N PRO A 31 -23.76 -7.17 -0.81
CA PRO A 31 -22.45 -7.50 -1.38
C PRO A 31 -22.48 -7.87 -2.87
N GLU A 32 -23.57 -8.51 -3.32
CA GLU A 32 -23.76 -8.94 -4.70
C GLU A 32 -24.06 -7.76 -5.65
N GLN A 33 -24.69 -6.72 -5.13
CA GLN A 33 -25.04 -5.51 -5.89
C GLN A 33 -23.86 -4.57 -6.11
N ILE A 34 -22.77 -4.72 -5.34
CA ILE A 34 -21.58 -3.89 -5.51
C ILE A 34 -20.88 -4.26 -6.82
N ILE A 35 -20.83 -3.33 -7.75
CA ILE A 35 -20.13 -3.48 -9.03
C ILE A 35 -18.84 -2.69 -8.97
N PHE A 36 -17.71 -3.36 -9.20
CA PHE A 36 -16.41 -2.71 -9.29
C PHE A 36 -16.10 -2.34 -10.73
N ASN A 37 -15.83 -1.08 -10.95
CA ASN A 37 -15.09 -0.58 -12.11
C ASN A 37 -13.59 -0.59 -11.80
N TYR A 38 -12.76 -0.56 -12.81
CA TYR A 38 -11.30 -0.59 -12.64
C TYR A 38 -10.68 0.58 -13.38
N GLY A 39 -9.95 1.40 -12.65
CA GLY A 39 -9.13 2.47 -13.23
C GLY A 39 -8.01 1.90 -14.13
N GLN A 40 -7.31 2.77 -14.81
CA GLN A 40 -6.25 2.38 -15.77
C GLN A 40 -5.16 1.48 -15.16
N GLN A 41 -4.87 1.65 -13.89
CA GLN A 41 -3.88 0.87 -13.13
C GLN A 41 -4.50 -0.27 -12.30
N GLY A 42 -5.78 -0.59 -12.56
CA GLY A 42 -6.46 -1.71 -11.92
C GLY A 42 -6.95 -1.44 -10.49
N LYS A 43 -6.90 -0.19 -9.98
CA LYS A 43 -7.54 0.17 -8.72
C LYS A 43 -9.06 -0.01 -8.86
N PRO A 44 -9.70 -0.81 -7.98
CA PRO A 44 -11.15 -0.96 -8.02
C PRO A 44 -11.83 0.30 -7.47
N GLU A 45 -12.93 0.68 -8.10
CA GLU A 45 -13.79 1.80 -7.74
C GLU A 45 -15.25 1.38 -7.83
N ILE A 46 -16.15 2.08 -7.14
CA ILE A 46 -17.60 1.89 -7.25
C ILE A 46 -18.15 3.03 -8.09
N GLU A 47 -19.12 2.72 -8.96
CA GLU A 47 -19.77 3.72 -9.81
C GLU A 47 -20.35 4.87 -8.97
N GLY A 48 -20.14 6.12 -9.43
CA GLY A 48 -20.50 7.31 -8.68
C GLY A 48 -19.52 7.66 -7.55
N ASN A 49 -18.55 6.83 -7.29
CA ASN A 49 -17.47 7.03 -6.29
C ASN A 49 -17.96 7.46 -4.89
N PRO A 50 -19.00 6.80 -4.32
CA PRO A 50 -19.64 7.24 -3.07
C PRO A 50 -18.73 7.07 -1.86
N ILE A 51 -17.67 6.29 -1.99
CA ILE A 51 -16.72 5.94 -0.93
C ILE A 51 -15.37 5.59 -1.52
N GLN A 52 -14.31 6.06 -0.89
CA GLN A 52 -12.94 5.72 -1.26
C GLN A 52 -12.50 4.47 -0.50
N PHE A 53 -11.85 3.55 -1.17
CA PHE A 53 -11.34 2.36 -0.51
C PHE A 53 -10.09 1.82 -1.21
N ASN A 54 -9.33 1.04 -0.46
CA ASN A 54 -8.20 0.30 -0.97
C ASN A 54 -8.02 -1.00 -0.19
N LEU A 55 -7.40 -1.99 -0.80
CA LEU A 55 -7.06 -3.25 -0.14
C LEU A 55 -5.61 -3.62 -0.46
N SER A 56 -4.94 -4.24 0.51
CA SER A 56 -3.68 -4.93 0.29
C SER A 56 -3.70 -6.28 0.99
N HIS A 57 -2.92 -7.21 0.47
CA HIS A 57 -2.73 -8.51 1.09
C HIS A 57 -1.30 -8.99 0.89
N SER A 58 -0.75 -9.63 1.91
CA SER A 58 0.54 -10.30 1.86
C SER A 58 0.45 -11.56 2.68
N HIS A 59 0.88 -12.69 2.10
CA HIS A 59 0.83 -14.01 2.70
C HIS A 59 -0.58 -14.40 3.20
N ASP A 60 -0.82 -14.44 4.52
CA ASP A 60 -2.10 -14.85 5.14
C ASP A 60 -2.91 -13.66 5.69
N ARG A 61 -2.47 -12.44 5.44
CA ARG A 61 -3.11 -11.21 5.91
C ARG A 61 -3.70 -10.41 4.76
N ALA A 62 -4.85 -9.80 5.03
CA ALA A 62 -5.44 -8.78 4.18
C ALA A 62 -5.84 -7.59 5.04
N VAL A 63 -5.65 -6.40 4.53
CA VAL A 63 -6.02 -5.13 5.17
C VAL A 63 -6.88 -4.30 4.23
N TYR A 64 -7.81 -3.55 4.80
CA TYR A 64 -8.76 -2.74 4.06
C TYR A 64 -8.77 -1.34 4.63
N ALA A 65 -8.67 -0.35 3.76
CA ALA A 65 -8.83 1.06 4.11
C ALA A 65 -10.09 1.61 3.46
N ILE A 66 -10.88 2.34 4.22
CA ILE A 66 -12.12 2.95 3.76
C ILE A 66 -12.16 4.38 4.24
N SER A 67 -12.53 5.27 3.35
CA SER A 67 -12.66 6.71 3.61
C SER A 67 -13.91 7.25 2.92
N ALA A 68 -14.66 8.10 3.61
CA ALA A 68 -15.86 8.68 3.05
C ALA A 68 -15.57 9.72 1.95
N GLN A 69 -14.44 10.41 2.02
CA GLN A 69 -14.18 11.57 1.16
C GLN A 69 -12.77 11.60 0.56
N HIS A 70 -11.76 11.13 1.30
CA HIS A 70 -10.37 11.32 0.94
C HIS A 70 -9.83 10.10 0.18
N PRO A 71 -9.05 10.29 -0.89
CA PRO A 71 -8.32 9.21 -1.51
C PRO A 71 -7.49 8.46 -0.47
N VAL A 72 -7.57 7.13 -0.50
CA VAL A 72 -6.87 6.27 0.46
C VAL A 72 -6.16 5.15 -0.26
N GLY A 73 -4.97 4.81 0.24
CA GLY A 73 -4.20 3.65 -0.18
C GLY A 73 -3.59 2.96 1.03
N ILE A 74 -3.53 1.66 0.99
CA ILE A 74 -3.00 0.83 2.07
C ILE A 74 -2.09 -0.23 1.50
N ASP A 75 -0.98 -0.49 2.19
CA ASP A 75 -0.09 -1.58 1.85
C ASP A 75 0.36 -2.36 3.07
N ILE A 76 0.53 -3.68 2.87
CA ILE A 76 1.04 -4.62 3.87
C ILE A 76 1.97 -5.60 3.20
N GLU A 77 3.11 -5.89 3.85
CA GLU A 77 4.06 -6.88 3.40
C GLU A 77 4.57 -7.74 4.56
N GLN A 78 4.64 -9.05 4.34
CA GLN A 78 5.33 -9.94 5.26
C GLN A 78 6.84 -9.69 5.17
N ILE A 79 7.45 -9.45 6.32
CA ILE A 79 8.91 -9.27 6.42
C ILE A 79 9.57 -10.64 6.23
N GLN A 80 10.27 -10.82 5.11
CA GLN A 80 10.93 -12.06 4.75
C GLN A 80 12.34 -11.78 4.20
N PRO A 81 13.26 -12.73 4.26
CA PRO A 81 14.60 -12.56 3.71
C PRO A 81 14.56 -12.21 2.22
N ILE A 82 15.12 -11.07 1.86
CA ILE A 82 15.23 -10.55 0.49
C ILE A 82 16.57 -9.84 0.29
N ALA A 83 16.93 -9.60 -0.96
CA ALA A 83 18.08 -8.77 -1.32
C ALA A 83 17.75 -7.27 -1.18
N ALA A 84 17.47 -6.82 0.05
CA ALA A 84 16.94 -5.47 0.32
C ALA A 84 17.84 -4.36 -0.25
N ALA A 85 19.17 -4.50 -0.15
CA ALA A 85 20.10 -3.49 -0.66
C ALA A 85 20.00 -3.33 -2.19
N GLU A 86 19.90 -4.44 -2.94
CA GLU A 86 19.76 -4.40 -4.41
C GLU A 86 18.43 -3.73 -4.83
N LEU A 87 17.36 -4.01 -4.10
CA LEU A 87 16.05 -3.40 -4.36
C LEU A 87 16.04 -1.91 -4.05
N VAL A 88 16.67 -1.50 -2.94
CA VAL A 88 16.85 -0.10 -2.58
C VAL A 88 17.67 0.62 -3.64
N ASP A 89 18.80 0.06 -4.07
CA ASP A 89 19.67 0.66 -5.10
C ASP A 89 18.97 0.83 -6.43
N ARG A 90 18.00 -0.03 -6.74
CA ARG A 90 17.25 0.01 -7.99
C ARG A 90 16.04 0.94 -7.97
N PHE A 91 15.31 1.02 -6.87
CA PHE A 91 13.98 1.64 -6.84
C PHE A 91 13.87 2.87 -5.96
N PHE A 92 14.85 3.15 -5.09
CA PHE A 92 14.76 4.24 -4.14
C PHE A 92 15.52 5.49 -4.62
N SER A 93 15.20 6.65 -4.07
CA SER A 93 15.90 7.88 -4.38
C SER A 93 17.35 7.85 -3.87
N SER A 94 18.18 8.77 -4.36
CA SER A 94 19.58 8.87 -3.91
C SER A 94 19.67 9.21 -2.41
N ALA A 95 18.77 10.04 -1.89
CA ALA A 95 18.72 10.40 -0.48
C ALA A 95 18.35 9.20 0.39
N GLU A 96 17.32 8.46 -0.01
CA GLU A 96 16.89 7.25 0.70
C GLU A 96 17.97 6.17 0.71
N ARG A 97 18.64 5.94 -0.43
CA ARG A 97 19.78 4.99 -0.51
C ARG A 97 20.91 5.38 0.44
N ALA A 98 21.26 6.67 0.49
CA ALA A 98 22.30 7.15 1.38
C ALA A 98 21.97 6.85 2.86
N ILE A 99 20.74 7.09 3.29
CA ILE A 99 20.29 6.77 4.66
C ILE A 99 20.31 5.26 4.88
N PHE A 100 19.72 4.48 3.97
CA PHE A 100 19.64 3.01 4.08
C PHE A 100 20.99 2.35 4.30
N HIS A 101 22.01 2.77 3.56
CA HIS A 101 23.36 2.18 3.65
C HIS A 101 24.11 2.58 4.95
N THR A 102 23.63 3.58 5.70
CA THR A 102 24.18 3.90 7.04
C THR A 102 23.57 3.04 8.15
N LEU A 103 22.42 2.38 7.89
CA LEU A 103 21.76 1.54 8.89
C LEU A 103 22.54 0.24 9.14
N PRO A 104 22.49 -0.29 10.37
CA PRO A 104 23.02 -1.61 10.68
C PRO A 104 22.40 -2.68 9.76
N LYS A 105 23.20 -3.67 9.35
CA LYS A 105 22.73 -4.76 8.47
C LYS A 105 21.52 -5.49 9.02
N SER A 106 21.41 -5.63 10.34
CA SER A 106 20.27 -6.24 11.04
C SER A 106 18.97 -5.46 10.88
N GLU A 107 19.04 -4.16 10.57
CA GLU A 107 17.87 -3.27 10.45
C GLU A 107 17.48 -3.02 8.99
N GLN A 108 18.38 -3.26 8.05
CA GLN A 108 18.17 -2.95 6.64
C GLN A 108 16.94 -3.63 6.04
N GLN A 109 16.64 -4.85 6.45
CA GLN A 109 15.45 -5.54 5.99
C GLN A 109 14.16 -4.86 6.48
N ALA A 110 14.09 -4.53 7.77
CA ALA A 110 12.96 -3.80 8.34
C ALA A 110 12.80 -2.41 7.71
N ALA A 111 13.92 -1.70 7.49
CA ALA A 111 13.95 -0.40 6.84
C ALA A 111 13.43 -0.46 5.40
N PHE A 112 13.81 -1.49 4.64
CA PHE A 112 13.28 -1.70 3.29
C PHE A 112 11.75 -1.82 3.32
N PHE A 113 11.21 -2.74 4.12
CA PHE A 113 9.76 -2.97 4.15
C PHE A 113 8.99 -1.77 4.71
N HIS A 114 9.57 -1.06 5.69
CA HIS A 114 9.01 0.18 6.21
C HIS A 114 8.84 1.23 5.11
N ALA A 115 9.87 1.48 4.32
CA ALA A 115 9.80 2.46 3.24
C ALA A 115 8.99 1.96 2.03
N TRP A 116 9.11 0.69 1.69
CA TRP A 116 8.38 0.07 0.57
C TRP A 116 6.87 0.20 0.76
N THR A 117 6.36 -0.19 1.93
CA THR A 117 4.91 -0.11 2.20
C THR A 117 4.39 1.32 2.20
N GLN A 118 5.19 2.30 2.62
CA GLN A 118 4.83 3.72 2.51
C GLN A 118 4.68 4.16 1.05
N LYS A 119 5.65 3.82 0.19
CA LYS A 119 5.61 4.14 -1.24
C LYS A 119 4.41 3.50 -1.92
N GLU A 120 4.20 2.20 -1.69
CA GLU A 120 3.07 1.46 -2.27
C GLU A 120 1.72 2.00 -1.78
N ALA A 121 1.58 2.30 -0.48
CA ALA A 121 0.36 2.92 0.04
C ALA A 121 0.07 4.27 -0.63
N TYR A 122 1.09 5.11 -0.81
CA TYR A 122 0.96 6.37 -1.52
C TYR A 122 0.53 6.18 -2.98
N LEU A 123 1.20 5.30 -3.74
CA LEU A 123 0.87 5.04 -5.15
C LEU A 123 -0.54 4.48 -5.32
N LYS A 124 -0.97 3.61 -4.40
CA LYS A 124 -2.34 3.08 -4.35
C LYS A 124 -3.36 4.17 -4.03
N ALA A 125 -3.03 5.11 -3.15
CA ALA A 125 -3.88 6.25 -2.85
C ALA A 125 -4.06 7.16 -4.08
N CYS A 126 -2.97 7.49 -4.77
CA CYS A 126 -2.98 8.27 -6.00
C CYS A 126 -3.67 7.55 -7.17
N GLY A 127 -3.75 6.22 -7.14
CA GLY A 127 -4.26 5.42 -8.26
C GLY A 127 -3.34 5.38 -9.48
N THR A 128 -2.09 5.84 -9.34
CA THR A 128 -1.12 5.93 -10.45
C THR A 128 -0.37 4.61 -10.68
N GLY A 129 -0.35 3.73 -9.69
CA GLY A 129 0.39 2.47 -9.76
C GLY A 129 1.84 2.68 -10.17
N LEU A 130 2.40 1.75 -10.92
CA LEU A 130 3.79 1.79 -11.39
C LEU A 130 4.08 2.83 -12.50
N SER A 131 3.09 3.63 -12.93
CA SER A 131 3.35 4.74 -13.85
C SER A 131 4.14 5.88 -13.19
N THR A 132 4.08 5.97 -11.87
CA THR A 132 4.94 6.86 -11.08
C THR A 132 6.18 6.09 -10.62
N PRO A 133 7.38 6.46 -11.05
CA PRO A 133 8.60 5.82 -10.59
C PRO A 133 8.76 5.94 -9.06
N LEU A 134 9.07 4.82 -8.40
CA LEU A 134 9.20 4.75 -6.93
C LEU A 134 10.26 5.71 -6.36
N ASN A 135 11.30 6.02 -7.14
CA ASN A 135 12.35 6.96 -6.73
C ASN A 135 11.95 8.44 -6.79
N GLN A 136 10.74 8.74 -7.28
CA GLN A 136 10.17 10.11 -7.25
C GLN A 136 9.32 10.35 -6.00
N VAL A 137 9.07 9.32 -5.22
CA VAL A 137 8.34 9.42 -3.94
C VAL A 137 9.34 9.15 -2.82
N GLU A 138 9.75 10.18 -2.10
CA GLU A 138 10.66 10.04 -0.97
C GLU A 138 9.89 9.89 0.34
N VAL A 139 10.28 8.90 1.14
CA VAL A 139 9.65 8.57 2.42
C VAL A 139 10.70 8.37 3.52
N SER A 140 10.26 8.32 4.77
CA SER A 140 11.14 7.97 5.89
C SER A 140 11.65 6.52 5.75
N ILE A 141 12.96 6.33 5.92
CA ILE A 141 13.65 5.04 5.77
C ILE A 141 13.86 4.34 7.11
N ASP A 142 14.21 5.09 8.15
CA ASP A 142 14.48 4.53 9.46
C ASP A 142 13.20 3.92 10.05
N PRO A 143 13.17 2.60 10.33
CA PRO A 143 11.96 1.92 10.81
C PRO A 143 11.53 2.34 12.23
N HIS A 144 12.41 3.06 12.96
CA HIS A 144 12.16 3.58 14.30
C HIS A 144 11.56 5.00 14.28
N THR A 145 11.55 5.65 13.11
CA THR A 145 10.92 6.97 12.95
C THR A 145 9.47 6.83 12.46
N PRO A 146 8.62 7.85 12.72
CA PRO A 146 7.28 7.87 12.15
C PRO A 146 7.30 7.79 10.61
N ALA A 147 6.30 7.14 10.03
CA ALA A 147 6.08 7.16 8.60
C ALA A 147 5.86 8.60 8.12
N GLN A 148 6.55 9.02 7.06
CA GLN A 148 6.47 10.36 6.53
C GLN A 148 6.75 10.38 5.03
N ILE A 149 5.94 11.11 4.27
CA ILE A 149 6.27 11.49 2.90
C ILE A 149 7.13 12.75 2.97
N ILE A 150 8.37 12.65 2.50
CA ILE A 150 9.35 13.73 2.47
C ILE A 150 9.17 14.57 1.22
N SER A 151 9.01 13.89 0.07
CA SER A 151 8.67 14.54 -1.19
C SER A 151 7.84 13.63 -2.10
N SER A 152 7.01 14.22 -2.94
CA SER A 152 6.20 13.50 -3.90
C SER A 152 5.91 14.33 -5.15
N PRO A 153 5.66 13.69 -6.30
CA PRO A 153 5.40 14.40 -7.56
C PRO A 153 4.02 15.07 -7.63
N THR A 154 3.10 14.73 -6.71
CA THR A 154 1.77 15.35 -6.67
C THR A 154 1.75 16.53 -5.70
N PRO A 155 1.06 17.64 -6.04
CA PRO A 155 1.00 18.83 -5.20
C PRO A 155 0.09 18.66 -3.96
N ASN A 156 -0.63 17.55 -3.85
CA ASN A 156 -1.58 17.33 -2.78
C ASN A 156 -0.86 17.09 -1.45
N ILE A 157 -1.49 17.50 -0.35
CA ILE A 157 -1.04 17.15 1.00
C ILE A 157 -1.42 15.71 1.27
N TRP A 158 -0.43 14.90 1.63
CA TRP A 158 -0.63 13.50 1.97
C TRP A 158 -0.25 13.26 3.43
N GLN A 159 -1.11 12.54 4.13
CA GLN A 159 -0.79 11.97 5.43
C GLN A 159 -0.44 10.50 5.24
N ILE A 160 0.59 10.04 5.93
CA ILE A 160 0.96 8.64 5.91
C ILE A 160 1.20 8.14 7.34
N HIS A 161 0.72 6.94 7.63
CA HIS A 161 0.84 6.35 8.95
C HIS A 161 1.30 4.91 8.83
N LYS A 162 2.23 4.52 9.70
CA LYS A 162 2.62 3.14 9.90
C LYS A 162 1.45 2.35 10.51
N LEU A 163 1.26 1.13 10.06
CA LEU A 163 0.28 0.21 10.63
C LEU A 163 0.97 -0.78 11.57
N GLU A 164 0.49 -0.85 12.78
CA GLU A 164 0.92 -1.85 13.76
C GLU A 164 0.06 -3.11 13.58
N ILE A 165 0.62 -4.14 12.91
CA ILE A 165 -0.11 -5.38 12.57
C ILE A 165 0.43 -6.55 13.41
N SER A 166 1.68 -6.90 13.21
CA SER A 166 2.45 -7.90 13.97
C SER A 166 3.94 -7.74 13.65
N PRO A 167 4.85 -8.28 14.46
CA PRO A 167 6.30 -8.11 14.27
C PRO A 167 6.83 -8.57 12.92
N ASP A 168 6.15 -9.51 12.28
CA ASP A 168 6.53 -10.13 10.98
C ASP A 168 5.91 -9.41 9.79
N TYR A 169 5.21 -8.30 10.00
CA TYR A 169 4.61 -7.52 8.92
C TYR A 169 4.96 -6.04 9.02
N ALA A 170 5.23 -5.44 7.89
CA ALA A 170 5.24 -4.00 7.72
C ALA A 170 3.95 -3.57 7.02
N GLY A 171 3.46 -2.38 7.34
CA GLY A 171 2.30 -1.82 6.66
C GLY A 171 2.24 -0.32 6.81
N ALA A 172 1.59 0.32 5.84
CA ALA A 172 1.32 1.74 5.85
C ALA A 172 -0.03 2.07 5.22
N ILE A 173 -0.62 3.19 5.64
CA ILE A 173 -1.79 3.80 5.05
C ILE A 173 -1.47 5.23 4.63
N ALA A 174 -1.84 5.60 3.41
CA ALA A 174 -1.73 6.97 2.90
C ALA A 174 -3.14 7.54 2.68
N ILE A 175 -3.35 8.79 3.10
CA ILE A 175 -4.62 9.49 3.02
C ILE A 175 -4.35 10.84 2.34
N GLY A 176 -5.06 11.12 1.24
CA GLY A 176 -4.99 12.41 0.57
C GLY A 176 -5.73 13.48 1.36
N GLY A 177 -5.09 14.64 1.55
CA GLY A 177 -5.75 15.83 2.05
C GLY A 177 -6.60 16.52 0.96
N SER A 178 -7.52 17.36 1.39
CA SER A 178 -8.26 18.30 0.52
C SER A 178 -7.39 19.47 0.10
#